data_4a1e5811ad3a7f1b8630b7a0d02f47ce
#
_entry.id   4a1e5811ad3a7f1b8630b7a0d02f47ce
#
_cell.length_a   1.000
_cell.length_b   1.000
_cell.length_c   1.000
_cell.angle_alpha   90.00
_cell.angle_beta   90.00
_cell.angle_gamma   90.00
#
_symmetry.space_group_name_H-M   'P 1'
#
loop_
_entity.id
_entity.type
_entity.pdbx_description
1 polymer ?
#
loop_
_entity_poly.entity_id
_entity_poly.type
_entity_poly.pdbx_seq_one_letter_code
_entity_poly.pdbx_strand_id
1 'polypeptide(L)'
;MGLTKNIKKLVHYGIGAKLIQPEDEIFMINQYLDLFGLDEYDNPDIFGEKMVLADILNELTDIAFEKGIIQSDDIVTRDLFDTKLMGIMTPRPGTVKKIFDAYYEKNPKYATDYFYELSQNSNYIRKDRIQKDMKWTVDSPYGVIDITINLSKPEKDPKAIAAAKNAKQSAYPKCQLCIENEGYAGRMNHPARQNHRIIPITIHGSRWGFQYSPYVYYNEHCIVLNGQHTPMKIDRDTFAKLFDFIRQFPHYFVGSNADLPIVGGSILTHDHFQGGHYTFAMERAEMEKEFKVPGYEDVTAGIVHWPLSVIRIRHKDPERLIDLADHILKKWRNYTDPDAFIFEQTNGEPHNTITPIARRRGEEYELDLTLRNNIITEERPLGVYHPRPEYHHIKKENIGLIEVMGLAVLPARLANEIKALGDALVNKTDLSGDEKLSGHAQWMNGLYAKYPAVNADDAENIIKREIGAVFEQVLLDAGVYKRSDEGKAAFLRFIDSVK
;
A
#
# COMPACT_ATOMS: atom_id res chain seq x y z
N MET A 1 24.41 27.71 9.20
CA MET A 1 25.45 26.64 9.09
C MET A 1 26.02 26.63 7.70
N GLY A 2 27.34 26.34 7.53
CA GLY A 2 27.97 26.43 6.21
C GLY A 2 27.46 25.40 5.22
N LEU A 3 27.17 25.79 3.99
CA LEU A 3 26.76 24.94 2.89
C LEU A 3 27.76 23.78 2.68
N THR A 4 29.04 24.05 2.63
CA THR A 4 30.13 23.08 2.49
C THR A 4 30.13 22.03 3.61
N LYS A 5 29.77 22.44 4.85
CA LYS A 5 29.63 21.51 5.99
C LYS A 5 28.49 20.52 5.79
N ASN A 6 27.33 20.96 5.30
CA ASN A 6 26.20 20.06 5.03
C ASN A 6 26.46 19.16 3.82
N ILE A 7 27.16 19.66 2.80
CA ILE A 7 27.62 18.80 1.68
C ILE A 7 28.51 17.69 2.22
N LYS A 8 29.51 18.00 3.05
CA LYS A 8 30.37 16.97 3.65
C LYS A 8 29.59 15.97 4.49
N LYS A 9 28.68 16.45 5.35
CA LYS A 9 27.79 15.58 6.14
C LYS A 9 26.99 14.63 5.26
N LEU A 10 26.39 15.13 4.16
CA LEU A 10 25.62 14.32 3.24
C LEU A 10 26.46 13.22 2.57
N VAL A 11 27.69 13.56 2.13
CA VAL A 11 28.62 12.60 1.53
C VAL A 11 29.04 11.54 2.56
N HIS A 12 29.40 11.94 3.78
CA HIS A 12 29.75 11.02 4.86
C HIS A 12 28.57 10.13 5.29
N TYR A 13 27.32 10.67 5.25
CA TYR A 13 26.13 9.83 5.37
C TYR A 13 26.09 8.76 4.27
N GLY A 14 26.34 9.13 3.01
CA GLY A 14 26.34 8.19 1.88
C GLY A 14 27.35 7.07 2.03
N ILE A 15 28.55 7.38 2.53
CA ILE A 15 29.59 6.38 2.86
C ILE A 15 29.10 5.44 3.98
N GLY A 16 28.65 6.00 5.09
CA GLY A 16 28.16 5.24 6.25
C GLY A 16 26.95 4.37 5.92
N ALA A 17 26.06 4.83 5.05
CA ALA A 17 24.89 4.12 4.54
C ALA A 17 25.20 3.15 3.37
N LYS A 18 26.48 3.02 2.97
CA LYS A 18 26.95 2.15 1.87
C LYS A 18 26.30 2.45 0.51
N LEU A 19 25.88 3.69 0.29
CA LEU A 19 25.41 4.16 -1.02
C LEU A 19 26.58 4.40 -1.97
N ILE A 20 27.72 4.84 -1.45
CA ILE A 20 28.99 5.11 -2.14
C ILE A 20 30.15 4.53 -1.34
N GLN A 21 31.31 4.39 -2.00
CA GLN A 21 32.53 3.95 -1.35
C GLN A 21 33.33 5.13 -0.78
N PRO A 22 34.22 4.94 0.20
CA PRO A 22 35.08 5.99 0.72
C PRO A 22 35.88 6.71 -0.37
N GLU A 23 36.29 5.99 -1.40
CA GLU A 23 37.05 6.51 -2.55
C GLU A 23 36.25 7.50 -3.41
N ASP A 24 34.91 7.49 -3.30
CA ASP A 24 34.02 8.38 -4.02
C ASP A 24 33.88 9.76 -3.34
N GLU A 25 34.43 9.97 -2.12
CA GLU A 25 34.19 11.16 -1.29
C GLU A 25 34.44 12.47 -2.07
N ILE A 26 35.64 12.65 -2.64
CA ILE A 26 36.01 13.87 -3.37
C ILE A 26 35.13 14.07 -4.61
N PHE A 27 34.88 12.98 -5.35
CA PHE A 27 34.02 13.03 -6.53
C PHE A 27 32.62 13.52 -6.16
N MET A 28 32.03 12.98 -5.11
CA MET A 28 30.68 13.35 -4.66
C MET A 28 30.62 14.80 -4.14
N ILE A 29 31.62 15.23 -3.38
CA ILE A 29 31.71 16.62 -2.95
C ILE A 29 31.69 17.54 -4.19
N ASN A 30 32.50 17.28 -5.20
CA ASN A 30 32.55 18.08 -6.42
C ASN A 30 31.20 18.09 -7.17
N GLN A 31 30.45 16.98 -7.20
CA GLN A 31 29.11 16.96 -7.79
C GLN A 31 28.12 17.89 -7.04
N TYR A 32 28.22 17.97 -5.72
CA TYR A 32 27.39 18.88 -4.94
C TYR A 32 27.86 20.35 -5.03
N LEU A 33 29.18 20.61 -5.12
CA LEU A 33 29.70 21.94 -5.38
C LEU A 33 29.15 22.50 -6.70
N ASP A 34 29.21 21.70 -7.78
CA ASP A 34 28.63 22.05 -9.09
C ASP A 34 27.12 22.33 -8.98
N LEU A 35 26.35 21.45 -8.30
CA LEU A 35 24.91 21.62 -8.11
C LEU A 35 24.54 22.95 -7.41
N PHE A 36 25.37 23.39 -6.44
CA PHE A 36 25.16 24.64 -5.68
C PHE A 36 25.89 25.85 -6.26
N GLY A 37 26.60 25.70 -7.38
CA GLY A 37 27.35 26.75 -8.03
C GLY A 37 28.50 27.29 -7.16
N LEU A 38 29.26 26.38 -6.53
CA LEU A 38 30.42 26.73 -5.69
C LEU A 38 31.71 26.35 -6.40
N ASP A 39 32.64 27.32 -6.45
CA ASP A 39 34.01 27.15 -7.00
C ASP A 39 35.04 26.74 -5.93
N GLU A 40 34.69 26.89 -4.65
CA GLU A 40 35.60 26.64 -3.53
C GLU A 40 35.01 25.69 -2.49
N TYR A 41 35.92 24.94 -1.83
CA TYR A 41 35.60 24.04 -0.75
C TYR A 41 36.61 24.16 0.40
N ASP A 42 36.15 24.56 1.57
CA ASP A 42 36.95 24.81 2.76
C ASP A 42 37.23 23.56 3.62
N ASN A 43 36.77 22.42 3.18
CA ASN A 43 36.91 21.13 3.87
C ASN A 43 36.62 21.19 5.38
N PRO A 44 35.39 21.55 5.78
CA PRO A 44 35.04 21.78 7.18
C PRO A 44 35.19 20.54 8.05
N ASP A 45 35.54 20.72 9.32
CA ASP A 45 35.53 19.62 10.29
C ASP A 45 34.09 19.27 10.66
N ILE A 46 33.79 17.97 10.63
CA ILE A 46 32.48 17.37 11.00
C ILE A 46 32.63 16.32 12.11
N PHE A 47 33.79 16.27 12.78
CA PHE A 47 34.00 15.32 13.88
C PHE A 47 33.01 15.56 15.03
N GLY A 48 32.37 14.51 15.51
CA GLY A 48 31.35 14.60 16.57
C GLY A 48 29.98 15.17 16.12
N GLU A 49 29.82 15.52 14.85
CA GLU A 49 28.55 16.02 14.34
C GLU A 49 27.49 14.90 14.18
N LYS A 50 26.24 15.24 14.50
CA LYS A 50 25.13 14.31 14.32
C LYS A 50 24.76 14.17 12.84
N MET A 51 24.70 12.94 12.34
CA MET A 51 24.38 12.61 10.94
C MET A 51 22.91 12.17 10.81
N VAL A 52 21.98 13.11 10.98
CA VAL A 52 20.55 12.85 10.74
C VAL A 52 20.22 13.30 9.33
N LEU A 53 19.90 12.34 8.45
CA LEU A 53 19.67 12.62 7.03
C LEU A 53 18.58 13.68 6.79
N ALA A 54 17.46 13.59 7.51
CA ALA A 54 16.35 14.54 7.35
C ALA A 54 16.78 15.99 7.66
N ASP A 55 17.59 16.19 8.72
CA ASP A 55 18.07 17.51 9.09
C ASP A 55 19.03 18.05 8.02
N ILE A 56 19.96 17.20 7.53
CA ILE A 56 20.92 17.56 6.48
C ILE A 56 20.20 17.97 5.19
N LEU A 57 19.21 17.16 4.76
CA LEU A 57 18.45 17.45 3.55
C LEU A 57 17.57 18.70 3.68
N ASN A 58 16.97 18.94 4.85
CA ASN A 58 16.20 20.14 5.11
C ASN A 58 17.09 21.38 5.04
N GLU A 59 18.25 21.39 5.73
CA GLU A 59 19.19 22.52 5.71
C GLU A 59 19.72 22.80 4.28
N LEU A 60 20.06 21.76 3.51
CA LEU A 60 20.48 21.92 2.12
C LEU A 60 19.36 22.46 1.22
N THR A 61 18.13 22.06 1.46
CA THR A 61 16.98 22.54 0.69
C THR A 61 16.63 23.98 1.04
N ASP A 62 16.73 24.38 2.33
CA ASP A 62 16.56 25.77 2.78
C ASP A 62 17.60 26.69 2.08
N ILE A 63 18.87 26.29 2.08
CA ILE A 63 19.94 27.03 1.39
C ILE A 63 19.68 27.09 -0.13
N ALA A 64 19.18 26.04 -0.73
CA ALA A 64 18.84 26.02 -2.16
C ALA A 64 17.71 27.01 -2.48
N PHE A 65 16.72 27.15 -1.60
CA PHE A 65 15.67 28.16 -1.71
C PHE A 65 16.20 29.57 -1.54
N GLU A 66 16.98 29.82 -0.50
CA GLU A 66 17.63 31.12 -0.23
C GLU A 66 18.51 31.58 -1.40
N LYS A 67 19.22 30.64 -2.05
CA LYS A 67 20.08 30.96 -3.22
C LYS A 67 19.29 31.04 -4.55
N GLY A 68 17.97 30.78 -4.55
CA GLY A 68 17.15 30.79 -5.75
C GLY A 68 17.38 29.58 -6.69
N ILE A 69 18.04 28.52 -6.22
CA ILE A 69 18.22 27.28 -6.97
C ILE A 69 16.86 26.56 -7.14
N ILE A 70 16.03 26.60 -6.10
CA ILE A 70 14.61 26.21 -6.18
C ILE A 70 13.74 27.46 -6.01
N GLN A 71 12.60 27.50 -6.73
CA GLN A 71 11.79 28.69 -6.86
C GLN A 71 10.64 28.79 -5.86
N SER A 72 10.37 27.72 -5.12
CA SER A 72 9.26 27.62 -4.16
C SER A 72 9.68 26.76 -2.98
N ASP A 73 9.14 27.07 -1.80
CA ASP A 73 9.35 26.33 -0.55
C ASP A 73 8.20 25.34 -0.25
N ASP A 74 7.38 25.01 -1.25
CA ASP A 74 6.31 24.03 -1.09
C ASP A 74 6.88 22.61 -1.00
N ILE A 75 6.09 21.69 -0.39
CA ILE A 75 6.49 20.30 -0.14
C ILE A 75 6.87 19.54 -1.41
N VAL A 76 6.23 19.84 -2.56
CA VAL A 76 6.52 19.15 -3.82
C VAL A 76 7.87 19.57 -4.36
N THR A 77 8.16 20.89 -4.36
CA THR A 77 9.45 21.45 -4.79
C THR A 77 10.58 20.95 -3.92
N ARG A 78 10.39 20.93 -2.59
CA ARG A 78 11.35 20.37 -1.63
C ARG A 78 11.61 18.88 -1.91
N ASP A 79 10.56 18.08 -2.14
CA ASP A 79 10.69 16.66 -2.46
C ASP A 79 11.37 16.38 -3.79
N LEU A 80 11.20 17.25 -4.79
CA LEU A 80 11.93 17.16 -6.05
C LEU A 80 13.42 17.40 -5.85
N PHE A 81 13.78 18.37 -5.01
CA PHE A 81 15.17 18.77 -4.80
C PHE A 81 15.92 17.80 -3.88
N ASP A 82 15.34 17.38 -2.75
CA ASP A 82 16.00 16.42 -1.86
C ASP A 82 16.18 15.06 -2.54
N THR A 83 15.21 14.63 -3.37
CA THR A 83 15.35 13.44 -4.20
C THR A 83 16.47 13.56 -5.23
N LYS A 84 16.69 14.78 -5.79
CA LYS A 84 17.82 15.06 -6.67
C LYS A 84 19.15 14.95 -5.91
N LEU A 85 19.24 15.51 -4.68
CA LEU A 85 20.42 15.37 -3.83
C LEU A 85 20.77 13.90 -3.60
N MET A 86 19.81 13.11 -3.17
CA MET A 86 20.00 11.68 -2.91
C MET A 86 20.29 10.87 -4.17
N GLY A 87 19.71 11.28 -5.31
CA GLY A 87 19.90 10.62 -6.61
C GLY A 87 21.35 10.66 -7.10
N ILE A 88 22.12 11.70 -6.74
CA ILE A 88 23.54 11.83 -7.10
C ILE A 88 24.36 10.67 -6.53
N MET A 89 24.12 10.30 -5.27
CA MET A 89 24.88 9.25 -4.58
C MET A 89 24.23 7.87 -4.62
N THR A 90 22.98 7.75 -5.11
CA THR A 90 22.30 6.44 -5.17
C THR A 90 22.95 5.56 -6.24
N PRO A 91 23.41 4.34 -5.92
CA PRO A 91 24.08 3.47 -6.87
C PRO A 91 23.28 3.25 -8.16
N ARG A 92 23.95 3.12 -9.29
CA ARG A 92 23.29 2.89 -10.59
C ARG A 92 22.53 1.57 -10.64
N PRO A 93 21.46 1.45 -11.45
CA PRO A 93 20.64 0.22 -11.53
C PRO A 93 21.46 -1.06 -11.77
N GLY A 94 22.45 -1.02 -12.66
CA GLY A 94 23.31 -2.18 -12.93
C GLY A 94 24.15 -2.64 -11.72
N THR A 95 24.63 -1.70 -10.90
CA THR A 95 25.35 -2.01 -9.66
C THR A 95 24.40 -2.65 -8.64
N VAL A 96 23.22 -2.05 -8.45
CA VAL A 96 22.20 -2.56 -7.52
C VAL A 96 21.77 -3.98 -7.93
N LYS A 97 21.48 -4.20 -9.22
CA LYS A 97 21.12 -5.52 -9.74
C LYS A 97 22.21 -6.57 -9.49
N LYS A 98 23.47 -6.23 -9.77
CA LYS A 98 24.62 -7.13 -9.55
C LYS A 98 24.75 -7.55 -8.08
N ILE A 99 24.60 -6.62 -7.15
CA ILE A 99 24.65 -6.90 -5.72
C ILE A 99 23.45 -7.73 -5.28
N PHE A 100 22.25 -7.37 -5.75
CA PHE A 100 21.03 -8.12 -5.49
C PHE A 100 21.15 -9.57 -5.92
N ASP A 101 21.64 -9.84 -7.13
CA ASP A 101 21.83 -11.20 -7.64
C ASP A 101 22.83 -11.99 -6.81
N ALA A 102 23.95 -11.39 -6.42
CA ALA A 102 24.96 -12.05 -5.59
C ALA A 102 24.43 -12.43 -4.19
N TYR A 103 23.49 -11.66 -3.64
CA TYR A 103 22.79 -12.03 -2.41
C TYR A 103 21.69 -13.06 -2.68
N TYR A 104 20.97 -12.95 -3.79
CA TYR A 104 19.89 -13.86 -4.17
C TYR A 104 20.39 -15.29 -4.37
N GLU A 105 21.57 -15.47 -4.99
CA GLU A 105 22.24 -16.78 -5.15
C GLU A 105 22.50 -17.48 -3.80
N LYS A 106 22.70 -16.71 -2.72
CA LYS A 106 22.89 -17.24 -1.37
C LYS A 106 21.56 -17.53 -0.68
N ASN A 107 20.66 -16.57 -0.71
CA ASN A 107 19.31 -16.65 -0.14
C ASN A 107 18.45 -15.49 -0.65
N PRO A 108 17.26 -15.75 -1.22
CA PRO A 108 16.34 -14.69 -1.65
C PRO A 108 16.07 -13.60 -0.59
N LYS A 109 16.01 -13.99 0.71
CA LYS A 109 15.83 -13.05 1.81
C LYS A 109 16.99 -12.05 1.94
N TYR A 110 18.22 -12.46 1.74
CA TYR A 110 19.36 -11.53 1.81
C TYR A 110 19.33 -10.48 0.70
N ALA A 111 18.81 -10.85 -0.48
CA ALA A 111 18.65 -9.93 -1.59
C ALA A 111 17.54 -8.90 -1.29
N THR A 112 16.41 -9.32 -0.74
CA THR A 112 15.32 -8.42 -0.35
C THR A 112 15.72 -7.53 0.82
N ASP A 113 16.44 -8.06 1.84
CA ASP A 113 16.97 -7.27 2.96
C ASP A 113 17.90 -6.15 2.45
N TYR A 114 18.86 -6.49 1.57
CA TYR A 114 19.74 -5.49 0.94
C TYR A 114 18.95 -4.42 0.19
N PHE A 115 18.00 -4.83 -0.62
CA PHE A 115 17.25 -3.89 -1.45
C PHE A 115 16.29 -3.01 -0.63
N TYR A 116 15.74 -3.54 0.45
CA TYR A 116 14.94 -2.77 1.40
C TYR A 116 15.79 -1.74 2.15
N GLU A 117 16.97 -2.15 2.65
CA GLU A 117 17.93 -1.24 3.28
C GLU A 117 18.37 -0.12 2.31
N LEU A 118 18.70 -0.47 1.06
CA LEU A 118 19.04 0.50 0.02
C LEU A 118 17.89 1.51 -0.19
N SER A 119 16.64 1.03 -0.27
CA SER A 119 15.46 1.86 -0.48
C SER A 119 15.23 2.85 0.68
N GLN A 120 15.59 2.45 1.90
CA GLN A 120 15.56 3.33 3.07
C GLN A 120 16.74 4.30 3.08
N ASN A 121 17.95 3.82 2.86
CA ASN A 121 19.17 4.61 2.94
C ASN A 121 19.26 5.65 1.81
N SER A 122 18.70 5.37 0.65
CA SER A 122 18.57 6.34 -0.46
C SER A 122 17.48 7.39 -0.24
N ASN A 123 16.78 7.37 0.90
CA ASN A 123 15.62 8.24 1.19
C ASN A 123 14.46 8.08 0.19
N TYR A 124 14.43 6.99 -0.57
CA TYR A 124 13.23 6.63 -1.35
C TYR A 124 12.07 6.26 -0.42
N ILE A 125 12.36 5.48 0.60
CA ILE A 125 11.50 5.25 1.77
C ILE A 125 11.88 6.29 2.84
N ARG A 126 11.02 7.28 3.05
CA ARG A 126 11.27 8.40 3.97
C ARG A 126 10.97 8.00 5.42
N LYS A 127 11.99 7.47 6.13
CA LYS A 127 11.83 6.97 7.50
C LYS A 127 11.32 8.02 8.47
N ASP A 128 11.77 9.26 8.33
CA ASP A 128 11.36 10.41 9.14
C ASP A 128 9.85 10.71 9.05
N ARG A 129 9.25 10.48 7.88
CA ARG A 129 7.81 10.63 7.67
C ARG A 129 7.03 9.42 8.17
N ILE A 130 7.52 8.20 7.89
CA ILE A 130 6.88 6.95 8.32
C ILE A 130 6.83 6.83 9.84
N GLN A 131 7.83 7.35 10.55
CA GLN A 131 7.83 7.39 12.02
C GLN A 131 6.68 8.21 12.62
N LYS A 132 6.05 9.08 11.83
CA LYS A 132 4.88 9.88 12.26
C LYS A 132 3.56 9.13 12.06
N ASP A 133 3.56 8.02 11.30
CA ASP A 133 2.36 7.22 11.10
C ASP A 133 1.80 6.73 12.43
N MET A 134 0.49 6.86 12.59
CA MET A 134 -0.19 6.31 13.76
C MET A 134 -0.59 4.86 13.46
N LYS A 135 -0.24 3.94 14.35
CA LYS A 135 -0.53 2.51 14.21
C LYS A 135 -1.05 1.94 15.52
N TRP A 136 -2.12 1.16 15.44
CA TRP A 136 -2.66 0.41 16.58
C TRP A 136 -3.43 -0.81 16.06
N THR A 137 -3.83 -1.67 16.99
CA THR A 137 -4.64 -2.87 16.70
C THR A 137 -5.96 -2.83 17.43
N VAL A 138 -6.97 -3.50 16.88
CA VAL A 138 -8.28 -3.64 17.49
C VAL A 138 -8.73 -5.09 17.39
N ASP A 139 -9.17 -5.65 18.52
CA ASP A 139 -9.78 -6.98 18.55
C ASP A 139 -11.16 -6.96 17.87
N SER A 140 -11.43 -7.97 17.08
CA SER A 140 -12.71 -8.20 16.42
C SER A 140 -13.10 -9.68 16.54
N PRO A 141 -14.37 -10.04 16.25
CA PRO A 141 -14.77 -11.45 16.16
C PRO A 141 -14.01 -12.25 15.09
N TYR A 142 -13.35 -11.57 14.16
CA TYR A 142 -12.58 -12.15 13.05
C TYR A 142 -11.08 -12.16 13.29
N GLY A 143 -10.64 -11.77 14.48
CA GLY A 143 -9.23 -11.64 14.86
C GLY A 143 -8.79 -10.19 15.02
N VAL A 144 -7.49 -10.01 15.23
CA VAL A 144 -6.89 -8.68 15.48
C VAL A 144 -6.72 -7.94 14.17
N ILE A 145 -7.40 -6.82 14.01
CA ILE A 145 -7.34 -5.93 12.85
C ILE A 145 -6.27 -4.86 13.07
N ASP A 146 -5.43 -4.63 12.07
CA ASP A 146 -4.42 -3.59 12.07
C ASP A 146 -5.00 -2.27 11.55
N ILE A 147 -4.74 -1.16 12.24
CA ILE A 147 -5.17 0.18 11.82
C ILE A 147 -3.95 1.07 11.63
N THR A 148 -3.89 1.78 10.51
CA THR A 148 -2.86 2.78 10.25
C THR A 148 -3.47 4.07 9.71
N ILE A 149 -3.00 5.19 10.25
CA ILE A 149 -3.16 6.51 9.62
C ILE A 149 -1.81 6.85 9.03
N ASN A 150 -1.74 6.84 7.70
CA ASN A 150 -0.50 7.07 6.98
C ASN A 150 -0.27 8.56 6.79
N LEU A 151 0.76 9.09 7.48
CA LEU A 151 1.21 10.49 7.40
C LEU A 151 2.44 10.66 6.51
N SER A 152 2.99 9.57 5.98
CA SER A 152 4.16 9.59 5.09
C SER A 152 3.84 10.10 3.69
N LYS A 153 2.57 10.02 3.26
CA LYS A 153 2.07 10.60 2.01
C LYS A 153 1.69 12.07 2.28
N PRO A 154 2.49 13.05 1.81
CA PRO A 154 2.18 14.45 2.07
C PRO A 154 0.84 14.85 1.44
N GLU A 155 0.01 15.55 2.20
CA GLU A 155 -1.16 16.23 1.66
C GLU A 155 -0.68 17.42 0.83
N LYS A 156 -1.14 17.50 -0.42
CA LYS A 156 -0.85 18.65 -1.28
C LYS A 156 -1.69 19.83 -0.83
N ASP A 157 -1.05 20.95 -0.61
CA ASP A 157 -1.76 22.19 -0.35
C ASP A 157 -2.58 22.63 -1.59
N PRO A 158 -3.60 23.52 -1.43
CA PRO A 158 -4.42 23.98 -2.55
C PRO A 158 -3.61 24.65 -3.68
N LYS A 159 -2.53 25.34 -3.35
CA LYS A 159 -1.64 25.97 -4.36
C LYS A 159 -0.87 24.94 -5.16
N ALA A 160 -0.33 23.89 -4.49
CA ALA A 160 0.34 22.77 -5.16
C ALA A 160 -0.63 21.97 -6.04
N ILE A 161 -1.89 21.79 -5.62
CA ILE A 161 -2.94 21.16 -6.43
C ILE A 161 -3.22 22.00 -7.69
N ALA A 162 -3.39 23.32 -7.54
CA ALA A 162 -3.63 24.22 -8.67
C ALA A 162 -2.44 24.26 -9.63
N ALA A 163 -1.22 24.32 -9.13
CA ALA A 163 0.01 24.26 -9.93
C ALA A 163 0.13 22.95 -10.70
N ALA A 164 -0.17 21.82 -10.06
CA ALA A 164 -0.16 20.50 -10.69
C ALA A 164 -1.22 20.38 -11.81
N LYS A 165 -2.40 20.98 -11.63
CA LYS A 165 -3.46 21.02 -12.65
C LYS A 165 -3.07 21.82 -13.88
N ASN A 166 -2.33 22.91 -13.69
CA ASN A 166 -1.86 23.81 -14.75
C ASN A 166 -0.52 23.37 -15.36
N ALA A 167 0.15 22.36 -14.78
CA ALA A 167 1.41 21.87 -15.28
C ALA A 167 1.27 21.20 -16.66
N LYS A 168 2.31 21.34 -17.50
CA LYS A 168 2.39 20.69 -18.81
C LYS A 168 2.19 19.18 -18.63
N GLN A 169 1.23 18.62 -19.33
CA GLN A 169 1.01 17.18 -19.35
C GLN A 169 2.15 16.50 -20.15
N SER A 170 2.58 15.35 -19.66
CA SER A 170 3.61 14.53 -20.29
C SER A 170 3.18 13.06 -20.27
N ALA A 171 3.38 12.38 -21.37
CA ALA A 171 3.14 10.94 -21.48
C ALA A 171 4.35 10.09 -21.01
N TYR A 172 5.37 10.72 -20.41
CA TYR A 172 6.57 10.04 -19.94
C TYR A 172 6.90 10.48 -18.50
N PRO A 173 6.98 9.52 -17.56
CA PRO A 173 6.45 8.15 -17.63
C PRO A 173 4.92 8.15 -17.82
N LYS A 174 4.35 7.11 -18.42
CA LYS A 174 2.89 7.02 -18.62
C LYS A 174 2.09 6.97 -17.32
N CYS A 175 2.60 6.26 -16.31
CA CYS A 175 2.02 6.22 -14.97
C CYS A 175 3.11 6.02 -13.90
N GLN A 176 2.73 6.04 -12.63
CA GLN A 176 3.67 5.90 -11.50
C GLN A 176 4.27 4.49 -11.35
N LEU A 177 3.74 3.48 -12.07
CA LEU A 177 4.22 2.10 -12.04
C LEU A 177 5.06 1.73 -13.29
N CYS A 178 5.24 2.64 -14.24
CA CYS A 178 6.09 2.37 -15.40
C CYS A 178 7.57 2.29 -14.99
N ILE A 179 8.32 1.39 -15.63
CA ILE A 179 9.76 1.22 -15.38
C ILE A 179 10.57 2.48 -15.66
N GLU A 180 10.07 3.36 -16.51
CA GLU A 180 10.65 4.67 -16.84
C GLU A 180 10.67 5.64 -15.65
N ASN A 181 10.04 5.30 -14.53
CA ASN A 181 10.18 6.06 -13.29
C ASN A 181 11.57 5.93 -12.68
N GLU A 182 12.30 4.83 -12.91
CA GLU A 182 13.63 4.64 -12.34
C GLU A 182 14.57 5.76 -12.77
N GLY A 183 15.05 6.55 -11.79
CA GLY A 183 15.93 7.69 -12.06
C GLY A 183 15.23 8.95 -12.59
N TYR A 184 13.90 8.96 -12.72
CA TYR A 184 13.16 10.10 -13.26
C TYR A 184 13.18 11.29 -12.30
N ALA A 185 13.47 12.49 -12.84
CA ALA A 185 13.61 13.70 -12.03
C ALA A 185 12.32 14.19 -11.36
N GLY A 186 11.17 13.76 -11.87
CA GLY A 186 9.88 14.24 -11.40
C GLY A 186 9.48 15.59 -11.98
N ARG A 187 8.31 16.08 -11.59
CA ARG A 187 7.74 17.39 -11.91
C ARG A 187 6.56 17.68 -10.96
N MET A 188 6.01 18.87 -10.98
CA MET A 188 4.94 19.28 -10.05
C MET A 188 3.74 18.31 -9.97
N ASN A 189 3.42 17.60 -11.04
CA ASN A 189 2.32 16.61 -11.08
C ASN A 189 2.79 15.15 -11.16
N HIS A 190 4.10 14.89 -11.01
CA HIS A 190 4.65 13.53 -11.01
C HIS A 190 5.84 13.44 -10.04
N PRO A 191 5.89 12.48 -9.12
CA PRO A 191 6.92 12.42 -8.09
C PRO A 191 8.32 12.20 -8.66
N ALA A 192 9.33 12.75 -8.01
CA ALA A 192 10.73 12.46 -8.29
C ALA A 192 11.07 11.00 -7.92
N ARG A 193 11.98 10.40 -8.69
CA ARG A 193 12.41 8.99 -8.55
C ARG A 193 13.91 8.81 -8.82
N GLN A 194 14.72 9.88 -8.69
CA GLN A 194 16.17 9.81 -8.97
C GLN A 194 16.90 8.85 -8.01
N ASN A 195 16.40 8.73 -6.79
CA ASN A 195 16.88 7.82 -5.75
C ASN A 195 16.14 6.46 -5.72
N HIS A 196 15.23 6.21 -6.66
CA HIS A 196 14.47 4.97 -6.79
C HIS A 196 15.17 3.96 -7.69
N ARG A 197 15.10 2.68 -7.32
CA ARG A 197 15.61 1.56 -8.13
C ARG A 197 14.53 0.48 -8.28
N ILE A 198 14.59 -0.22 -9.39
CA ILE A 198 13.69 -1.32 -9.74
C ILE A 198 14.56 -2.54 -10.07
N ILE A 199 14.33 -3.64 -9.37
CA ILE A 199 14.99 -4.91 -9.70
C ILE A 199 14.24 -5.57 -10.85
N PRO A 200 14.85 -5.74 -12.04
CA PRO A 200 14.23 -6.53 -13.09
C PRO A 200 14.18 -8.00 -12.68
N ILE A 201 13.00 -8.58 -12.75
CA ILE A 201 12.72 -10.00 -12.50
C ILE A 201 11.95 -10.59 -13.69
N THR A 202 11.93 -11.91 -13.79
CA THR A 202 11.12 -12.63 -14.79
C THR A 202 9.96 -13.29 -14.09
N ILE A 203 8.74 -13.01 -14.52
CA ILE A 203 7.52 -13.64 -14.02
C ILE A 203 6.81 -14.29 -15.21
N HIS A 204 6.59 -15.59 -15.12
CA HIS A 204 5.92 -16.40 -16.14
C HIS A 204 6.47 -16.10 -17.55
N GLY A 205 7.80 -16.12 -17.70
CA GLY A 205 8.51 -15.89 -18.96
C GLY A 205 8.52 -14.46 -19.49
N SER A 206 7.94 -13.50 -18.79
CA SER A 206 7.90 -12.08 -19.17
C SER A 206 8.70 -11.19 -18.21
N ARG A 207 9.12 -10.02 -18.71
CA ARG A 207 9.88 -9.04 -17.91
C ARG A 207 8.97 -8.28 -16.97
N TRP A 208 9.31 -8.28 -15.70
CA TRP A 208 8.66 -7.53 -14.63
C TRP A 208 9.68 -6.72 -13.84
N GLY A 209 9.19 -5.81 -13.00
CA GLY A 209 10.00 -5.05 -12.06
C GLY A 209 9.56 -5.34 -10.63
N PHE A 210 10.50 -5.42 -9.72
CA PHE A 210 10.28 -5.51 -8.28
C PHE A 210 10.79 -4.23 -7.61
N GLN A 211 9.94 -3.55 -6.85
CA GLN A 211 10.26 -2.33 -6.11
C GLN A 211 9.54 -2.30 -4.78
N TYR A 212 10.05 -1.54 -3.81
CA TYR A 212 9.31 -1.24 -2.60
C TYR A 212 8.37 -0.04 -2.79
N SER A 213 7.31 -0.01 -2.00
CA SER A 213 6.44 1.16 -1.90
C SER A 213 7.05 2.20 -0.97
N PRO A 214 7.11 3.50 -1.36
CA PRO A 214 7.64 4.53 -0.48
C PRO A 214 6.76 4.81 0.74
N TYR A 215 5.51 4.32 0.75
CA TYR A 215 4.54 4.59 1.82
C TYR A 215 4.57 3.58 2.96
N VAL A 216 5.13 2.39 2.76
CA VAL A 216 5.35 1.33 3.76
C VAL A 216 4.14 1.13 4.69
N TYR A 217 2.98 0.80 4.11
CA TYR A 217 1.78 0.52 4.91
C TYR A 217 2.00 -0.65 5.88
N TYR A 218 2.85 -1.62 5.50
CA TYR A 218 3.30 -2.76 6.30
C TYR A 218 4.76 -3.09 5.96
N ASN A 219 5.37 -4.00 6.74
CA ASN A 219 6.79 -4.32 6.57
C ASN A 219 7.12 -4.83 5.16
N GLU A 220 8.16 -4.27 4.56
CA GLU A 220 8.65 -4.61 3.22
C GLU A 220 7.56 -4.56 2.14
N HIS A 221 6.59 -3.61 2.27
CA HIS A 221 5.54 -3.42 1.26
C HIS A 221 6.17 -3.19 -0.11
N CYS A 222 5.96 -4.15 -1.02
CA CYS A 222 6.52 -4.12 -2.36
C CYS A 222 5.43 -4.08 -3.45
N ILE A 223 5.85 -3.65 -4.64
CA ILE A 223 5.05 -3.66 -5.86
C ILE A 223 5.82 -4.43 -6.92
N VAL A 224 5.14 -5.41 -7.50
CA VAL A 224 5.63 -6.22 -8.63
C VAL A 224 4.88 -5.76 -9.86
N LEU A 225 5.54 -5.03 -10.74
CA LEU A 225 4.93 -4.32 -11.86
C LEU A 225 5.29 -4.99 -13.20
N ASN A 226 4.32 -5.07 -14.10
CA ASN A 226 4.55 -5.56 -15.46
C ASN A 226 5.52 -4.60 -16.21
N GLY A 227 6.51 -5.15 -16.90
CA GLY A 227 7.43 -4.35 -17.71
C GLY A 227 6.77 -3.63 -18.89
N GLN A 228 5.53 -4.01 -19.21
CA GLN A 228 4.71 -3.36 -20.23
C GLN A 228 3.51 -2.66 -19.57
N HIS A 229 3.17 -1.48 -20.05
CA HIS A 229 1.99 -0.74 -19.59
C HIS A 229 0.73 -1.34 -20.22
N THR A 230 0.22 -2.41 -19.62
CA THR A 230 -0.99 -3.15 -20.02
C THR A 230 -2.01 -3.11 -18.89
N PRO A 231 -3.32 -3.07 -19.18
CA PRO A 231 -4.35 -3.10 -18.15
C PRO A 231 -4.28 -4.35 -17.26
N MET A 232 -4.72 -4.22 -16.02
CA MET A 232 -4.90 -5.34 -15.10
C MET A 232 -5.97 -6.30 -15.63
N LYS A 233 -5.76 -7.58 -15.40
CA LYS A 233 -6.70 -8.64 -15.71
C LYS A 233 -6.54 -9.76 -14.69
N ILE A 234 -7.66 -10.26 -14.18
CA ILE A 234 -7.67 -11.44 -13.32
C ILE A 234 -8.09 -12.65 -14.17
N ASP A 235 -7.17 -13.57 -14.35
CA ASP A 235 -7.38 -14.82 -15.09
C ASP A 235 -6.41 -15.90 -14.58
N ARG A 236 -6.43 -17.08 -15.23
CA ARG A 236 -5.53 -18.19 -14.90
C ARG A 236 -4.05 -17.79 -14.89
N ASP A 237 -3.64 -16.94 -15.83
CA ASP A 237 -2.26 -16.47 -15.94
C ASP A 237 -1.87 -15.60 -14.74
N THR A 238 -2.81 -14.83 -14.19
CA THR A 238 -2.61 -14.06 -12.94
C THR A 238 -2.24 -14.98 -11.79
N PHE A 239 -2.96 -16.08 -11.58
CA PHE A 239 -2.66 -17.05 -10.52
C PHE A 239 -1.28 -17.69 -10.72
N ALA A 240 -0.93 -18.04 -11.95
CA ALA A 240 0.38 -18.58 -12.29
C ALA A 240 1.51 -17.57 -11.98
N LYS A 241 1.32 -16.29 -12.32
CA LYS A 241 2.26 -15.21 -12.02
C LYS A 241 2.46 -15.01 -10.52
N LEU A 242 1.38 -15.03 -9.73
CA LEU A 242 1.48 -14.92 -8.27
C LEU A 242 2.33 -16.05 -7.67
N PHE A 243 2.09 -17.30 -8.08
CA PHE A 243 2.88 -18.42 -7.59
C PHE A 243 4.31 -18.43 -8.11
N ASP A 244 4.56 -17.94 -9.32
CA ASP A 244 5.92 -17.79 -9.81
C ASP A 244 6.73 -16.78 -8.98
N PHE A 245 6.10 -15.67 -8.57
CA PHE A 245 6.72 -14.74 -7.62
C PHE A 245 7.00 -15.40 -6.26
N ILE A 246 6.05 -16.17 -5.72
CA ILE A 246 6.22 -16.89 -4.43
C ILE A 246 7.33 -17.94 -4.50
N ARG A 247 7.54 -18.59 -5.66
CA ARG A 247 8.69 -19.49 -5.84
C ARG A 247 10.03 -18.76 -5.73
N GLN A 248 10.09 -17.53 -6.27
CA GLN A 248 11.30 -16.70 -6.23
C GLN A 248 11.52 -16.07 -4.86
N PHE A 249 10.46 -15.67 -4.17
CA PHE A 249 10.49 -14.99 -2.86
C PHE A 249 9.56 -15.67 -1.85
N PRO A 250 9.92 -16.89 -1.35
CA PRO A 250 9.01 -17.72 -0.55
C PRO A 250 8.68 -17.16 0.84
N HIS A 251 9.40 -16.15 1.30
CA HIS A 251 9.18 -15.44 2.56
C HIS A 251 8.18 -14.28 2.43
N TYR A 252 7.70 -13.99 1.22
CA TYR A 252 6.69 -12.97 0.95
C TYR A 252 5.30 -13.58 0.71
N PHE A 253 4.27 -12.77 0.91
CA PHE A 253 2.99 -12.93 0.23
C PHE A 253 2.97 -12.05 -1.01
N VAL A 254 2.06 -12.31 -1.93
CA VAL A 254 1.74 -11.45 -3.07
C VAL A 254 0.27 -11.57 -3.43
N GLY A 255 -0.36 -10.46 -3.79
CA GLY A 255 -1.75 -10.46 -4.23
C GLY A 255 -2.00 -9.42 -5.32
N SER A 256 -3.13 -9.54 -5.99
CA SER A 256 -3.60 -8.59 -6.98
C SER A 256 -4.85 -7.87 -6.50
N ASN A 257 -4.95 -6.57 -6.75
CA ASN A 257 -6.25 -5.92 -6.71
C ASN A 257 -7.19 -6.56 -7.76
N ALA A 258 -8.48 -6.42 -7.54
CA ALA A 258 -9.48 -6.77 -8.54
C ALA A 258 -9.32 -5.91 -9.81
N ASP A 259 -9.69 -6.47 -10.96
CA ASP A 259 -9.55 -5.83 -12.28
C ASP A 259 -10.75 -4.98 -12.70
N LEU A 260 -11.77 -4.86 -11.84
CA LEU A 260 -12.94 -4.01 -12.09
C LEU A 260 -12.91 -2.74 -11.24
N PRO A 261 -13.47 -1.61 -11.74
CA PRO A 261 -13.58 -0.38 -10.97
C PRO A 261 -14.42 -0.58 -9.69
N ILE A 262 -14.32 0.35 -8.74
CA ILE A 262 -15.01 0.32 -7.43
C ILE A 262 -14.41 -0.71 -6.46
N VAL A 263 -14.12 -1.92 -6.90
CA VAL A 263 -13.57 -3.02 -6.08
C VAL A 263 -12.08 -3.27 -6.35
N GLY A 264 -11.50 -2.57 -7.32
CA GLY A 264 -10.07 -2.61 -7.65
C GLY A 264 -9.25 -1.52 -6.97
N GLY A 265 -7.95 -1.51 -7.25
CA GLY A 265 -7.03 -0.46 -6.83
C GLY A 265 -7.16 0.82 -7.67
N SER A 266 -6.35 1.83 -7.34
CA SER A 266 -6.37 3.15 -8.01
C SER A 266 -5.74 3.14 -9.41
N ILE A 267 -4.97 2.12 -9.78
CA ILE A 267 -4.27 2.01 -11.08
C ILE A 267 -4.67 0.69 -11.73
N LEU A 268 -5.74 0.71 -12.53
CA LEU A 268 -6.21 -0.45 -13.29
C LEU A 268 -5.56 -0.54 -14.67
N THR A 269 -4.94 0.54 -15.14
CA THR A 269 -4.35 0.65 -16.47
C THR A 269 -2.97 0.03 -16.60
N HIS A 270 -2.34 -0.38 -15.50
CA HIS A 270 -1.03 -1.00 -15.48
C HIS A 270 -1.05 -2.23 -14.58
N ASP A 271 -0.84 -3.41 -15.17
CA ASP A 271 -0.83 -4.69 -14.48
C ASP A 271 0.28 -4.75 -13.43
N HIS A 272 -0.10 -5.02 -12.18
CA HIS A 272 0.82 -5.04 -11.06
C HIS A 272 0.24 -5.84 -9.88
N PHE A 273 1.13 -6.33 -9.04
CA PHE A 273 0.81 -7.01 -7.78
C PHE A 273 1.39 -6.23 -6.61
N GLN A 274 0.85 -6.45 -5.42
CA GLN A 274 1.40 -5.95 -4.17
C GLN A 274 1.77 -7.14 -3.27
N GLY A 275 2.91 -7.04 -2.63
CA GLY A 275 3.43 -8.09 -1.75
C GLY A 275 4.26 -7.52 -0.61
N GLY A 276 4.90 -8.39 0.13
CA GLY A 276 5.79 -8.03 1.21
C GLY A 276 5.95 -9.10 2.27
N HIS A 277 6.72 -8.78 3.30
CA HIS A 277 6.97 -9.67 4.44
C HIS A 277 6.11 -9.25 5.63
N TYR A 278 4.83 -9.63 5.60
CA TYR A 278 3.87 -9.30 6.64
C TYR A 278 2.77 -10.36 6.74
N THR A 279 2.32 -10.64 7.96
CA THR A 279 1.24 -11.58 8.23
C THR A 279 -0.03 -10.81 8.63
N PHE A 280 -1.01 -10.79 7.75
CA PHE A 280 -2.27 -10.09 7.96
C PHE A 280 -3.28 -10.88 8.82
N ALA A 281 -4.29 -10.18 9.33
CA ALA A 281 -5.37 -10.79 10.10
C ALA A 281 -6.08 -11.89 9.30
N MET A 282 -6.41 -11.66 8.03
CA MET A 282 -7.06 -12.64 7.17
C MET A 282 -6.20 -13.92 7.00
N GLU A 283 -4.88 -13.80 6.94
CA GLU A 283 -3.99 -14.98 6.86
C GLU A 283 -4.08 -15.84 8.11
N ARG A 284 -4.22 -15.21 9.30
CA ARG A 284 -4.36 -15.90 10.58
C ARG A 284 -5.74 -16.54 10.78
N ALA A 285 -6.76 -16.03 10.07
CA ALA A 285 -8.13 -16.52 10.17
C ALA A 285 -8.24 -17.98 9.71
N GLU A 286 -9.02 -18.76 10.43
CA GLU A 286 -9.23 -20.18 10.15
C GLU A 286 -10.32 -20.40 9.09
N MET A 287 -10.36 -21.59 8.49
CA MET A 287 -11.48 -22.02 7.68
C MET A 287 -12.64 -22.43 8.59
N GLU A 288 -13.80 -21.78 8.43
CA GLU A 288 -15.00 -22.12 9.20
C GLU A 288 -15.81 -23.27 8.57
N LYS A 289 -15.60 -23.53 7.27
CA LYS A 289 -16.30 -24.57 6.53
C LYS A 289 -15.41 -25.11 5.41
N GLU A 290 -14.96 -26.34 5.54
CA GLU A 290 -14.26 -27.04 4.46
C GLU A 290 -15.27 -27.68 3.49
N PHE A 291 -14.85 -27.82 2.23
CA PHE A 291 -15.59 -28.49 1.18
C PHE A 291 -14.65 -29.18 0.20
N LYS A 292 -15.19 -30.09 -0.60
CA LYS A 292 -14.45 -30.78 -1.68
C LYS A 292 -15.02 -30.38 -3.03
N VAL A 293 -14.15 -30.29 -4.02
CA VAL A 293 -14.49 -30.02 -5.42
C VAL A 293 -14.14 -31.28 -6.23
N PRO A 294 -15.08 -31.84 -7.00
CA PRO A 294 -14.80 -33.01 -7.84
C PRO A 294 -13.63 -32.77 -8.80
N GLY A 295 -12.71 -33.73 -8.85
CA GLY A 295 -11.45 -33.60 -9.61
C GLY A 295 -10.33 -32.85 -8.89
N TYR A 296 -10.59 -32.31 -7.69
CA TYR A 296 -9.66 -31.62 -6.81
C TYR A 296 -9.73 -32.09 -5.35
N GLU A 297 -10.04 -33.39 -5.14
CA GLU A 297 -10.22 -33.96 -3.81
C GLU A 297 -8.94 -33.93 -2.96
N ASP A 298 -7.78 -33.83 -3.61
CA ASP A 298 -6.46 -33.69 -3.03
C ASP A 298 -6.20 -32.25 -2.51
N VAL A 299 -6.92 -31.24 -3.01
CA VAL A 299 -6.81 -29.86 -2.55
C VAL A 299 -7.62 -29.63 -1.28
N THR A 300 -7.01 -29.00 -0.27
CA THR A 300 -7.76 -28.48 0.87
C THR A 300 -8.44 -27.19 0.45
N ALA A 301 -9.77 -27.14 0.54
CA ALA A 301 -10.57 -25.96 0.18
C ALA A 301 -11.59 -25.64 1.28
N GLY A 302 -11.77 -24.36 1.60
CA GLY A 302 -12.71 -23.93 2.62
C GLY A 302 -13.05 -22.45 2.57
N ILE A 303 -14.17 -22.11 3.22
CA ILE A 303 -14.59 -20.72 3.48
C ILE A 303 -13.85 -20.22 4.70
N VAL A 304 -13.22 -19.06 4.61
CA VAL A 304 -12.48 -18.43 5.71
C VAL A 304 -13.46 -17.70 6.65
N HIS A 305 -13.25 -17.83 7.95
CA HIS A 305 -13.94 -17.02 8.96
C HIS A 305 -13.47 -15.57 8.92
N TRP A 306 -14.02 -14.82 7.97
CA TRP A 306 -13.61 -13.46 7.67
C TRP A 306 -14.83 -12.58 7.30
N PRO A 307 -14.80 -11.24 7.51
CA PRO A 307 -15.92 -10.37 7.14
C PRO A 307 -16.27 -10.44 5.65
N LEU A 308 -15.24 -10.51 4.78
CA LEU A 308 -15.41 -10.67 3.34
C LEU A 308 -15.58 -12.15 2.97
N SER A 309 -16.10 -12.39 1.77
CA SER A 309 -16.37 -13.73 1.23
C SER A 309 -15.09 -14.32 0.62
N VAL A 310 -14.36 -15.12 1.39
CA VAL A 310 -13.04 -15.65 1.02
C VAL A 310 -13.10 -17.17 0.92
N ILE A 311 -12.65 -17.72 -0.21
CA ILE A 311 -12.36 -19.14 -0.40
C ILE A 311 -10.84 -19.30 -0.29
N ARG A 312 -10.39 -20.15 0.62
CA ARG A 312 -8.97 -20.52 0.79
C ARG A 312 -8.73 -21.90 0.23
N ILE A 313 -7.69 -22.04 -0.59
CA ILE A 313 -7.25 -23.32 -1.14
C ILE A 313 -5.77 -23.53 -0.84
N ARG A 314 -5.39 -24.81 -0.52
CA ARG A 314 -4.02 -25.21 -0.18
C ARG A 314 -3.62 -26.49 -0.85
N HIS A 315 -2.39 -26.56 -1.34
CA HIS A 315 -1.78 -27.77 -1.89
C HIS A 315 -0.26 -27.60 -2.00
N LYS A 316 0.49 -28.71 -2.04
CA LYS A 316 1.96 -28.69 -2.26
C LYS A 316 2.33 -28.33 -3.69
N ASP A 317 1.51 -28.71 -4.67
CA ASP A 317 1.69 -28.36 -6.07
C ASP A 317 0.84 -27.12 -6.41
N PRO A 318 1.46 -26.00 -6.79
CA PRO A 318 0.74 -24.78 -7.13
C PRO A 318 -0.08 -24.90 -8.43
N GLU A 319 0.25 -25.82 -9.36
CA GLU A 319 -0.55 -26.01 -10.58
C GLU A 319 -1.95 -26.51 -10.25
N ARG A 320 -2.10 -27.35 -9.23
CA ARG A 320 -3.43 -27.78 -8.72
C ARG A 320 -4.25 -26.59 -8.23
N LEU A 321 -3.59 -25.62 -7.57
CA LEU A 321 -4.24 -24.42 -7.08
C LEU A 321 -4.61 -23.46 -8.21
N ILE A 322 -3.75 -23.31 -9.23
CA ILE A 322 -3.99 -22.48 -10.42
C ILE A 322 -5.22 -22.99 -11.16
N ASP A 323 -5.31 -24.30 -11.38
CA ASP A 323 -6.42 -24.91 -12.11
C ASP A 323 -7.74 -24.79 -11.34
N LEU A 324 -7.74 -25.04 -10.03
CA LEU A 324 -8.92 -24.88 -9.19
C LEU A 324 -9.35 -23.41 -9.07
N ALA A 325 -8.39 -22.49 -8.91
CA ALA A 325 -8.67 -21.05 -8.86
C ALA A 325 -9.30 -20.54 -10.17
N ASP A 326 -8.80 -20.99 -11.32
CA ASP A 326 -9.38 -20.66 -12.63
C ASP A 326 -10.80 -21.24 -12.78
N HIS A 327 -11.02 -22.46 -12.30
CA HIS A 327 -12.35 -23.06 -12.26
C HIS A 327 -13.32 -22.23 -11.41
N ILE A 328 -12.92 -21.87 -10.19
CA ILE A 328 -13.73 -21.02 -9.29
C ILE A 328 -13.99 -19.64 -9.92
N LEU A 329 -12.97 -19.01 -10.52
CA LEU A 329 -13.10 -17.70 -11.17
C LEU A 329 -14.12 -17.76 -12.33
N LYS A 330 -14.05 -18.77 -13.18
CA LYS A 330 -14.98 -18.96 -14.31
C LYS A 330 -16.41 -19.15 -13.82
N LYS A 331 -16.61 -19.95 -12.77
CA LYS A 331 -17.93 -20.10 -12.14
C LYS A 331 -18.42 -18.78 -11.54
N TRP A 332 -17.56 -18.07 -10.81
CA TRP A 332 -17.92 -16.79 -10.19
C TRP A 332 -18.30 -15.72 -11.22
N ARG A 333 -17.53 -15.58 -12.30
CA ARG A 333 -17.80 -14.58 -13.36
C ARG A 333 -19.15 -14.77 -14.05
N ASN A 334 -19.68 -15.99 -14.09
CA ASN A 334 -20.97 -16.31 -14.71
C ASN A 334 -22.07 -16.61 -13.65
N TYR A 335 -21.86 -16.22 -12.39
CA TYR A 335 -22.78 -16.54 -11.32
C TYR A 335 -23.75 -15.40 -11.03
N THR A 336 -25.04 -15.72 -11.05
CA THR A 336 -26.13 -14.83 -10.66
C THR A 336 -26.96 -15.52 -9.56
N ASP A 337 -27.19 -14.79 -8.45
CA ASP A 337 -28.05 -15.18 -7.33
C ASP A 337 -28.87 -13.96 -6.89
N PRO A 338 -30.08 -13.77 -7.45
CA PRO A 338 -30.91 -12.59 -7.14
C PRO A 338 -31.28 -12.50 -5.66
N ASP A 339 -31.43 -13.63 -4.96
CA ASP A 339 -31.77 -13.67 -3.53
C ASP A 339 -30.66 -13.08 -2.66
N ALA A 340 -29.40 -13.16 -3.14
CA ALA A 340 -28.24 -12.53 -2.51
C ALA A 340 -27.84 -11.19 -3.17
N PHE A 341 -28.65 -10.66 -4.08
CA PHE A 341 -28.39 -9.48 -4.88
C PHE A 341 -27.09 -9.56 -5.71
N ILE A 342 -26.73 -10.76 -6.15
CA ILE A 342 -25.55 -10.99 -6.98
C ILE A 342 -25.98 -11.13 -8.44
N PHE A 343 -25.43 -10.28 -9.30
CA PHE A 343 -25.67 -10.34 -10.74
C PHE A 343 -24.31 -10.35 -11.44
N GLU A 344 -24.16 -11.24 -12.42
CA GLU A 344 -22.91 -11.37 -13.19
C GLU A 344 -22.61 -10.13 -14.02
N GLN A 345 -23.66 -9.47 -14.52
CA GLN A 345 -23.54 -8.29 -15.39
C GLN A 345 -24.83 -7.43 -15.36
N THR A 346 -24.71 -6.18 -15.78
CA THR A 346 -25.82 -5.27 -16.09
C THR A 346 -25.52 -4.57 -17.40
N ASN A 347 -26.43 -4.69 -18.39
CA ASN A 347 -26.28 -4.09 -19.74
C ASN A 347 -24.95 -4.49 -20.44
N GLY A 348 -24.46 -5.70 -20.19
CA GLY A 348 -23.21 -6.22 -20.74
C GLY A 348 -21.94 -5.85 -19.97
N GLU A 349 -22.03 -5.03 -18.92
CA GLU A 349 -20.90 -4.70 -18.05
C GLU A 349 -20.75 -5.74 -16.94
N PRO A 350 -19.60 -6.42 -16.81
CA PRO A 350 -19.38 -7.47 -15.81
C PRO A 350 -19.25 -6.90 -14.40
N HIS A 351 -19.71 -7.67 -13.40
CA HIS A 351 -19.64 -7.27 -12.00
C HIS A 351 -18.75 -8.18 -11.15
N ASN A 352 -18.70 -9.47 -11.46
CA ASN A 352 -18.00 -10.46 -10.65
C ASN A 352 -16.52 -10.53 -10.99
N THR A 353 -15.67 -10.44 -9.95
CA THR A 353 -14.23 -10.64 -10.05
C THR A 353 -13.66 -11.14 -8.72
N ILE A 354 -12.34 -11.36 -8.66
CA ILE A 354 -11.65 -11.88 -7.48
C ILE A 354 -10.46 -10.99 -7.12
N THR A 355 -10.21 -10.82 -5.83
CA THR A 355 -8.95 -10.32 -5.28
C THR A 355 -8.15 -11.53 -4.78
N PRO A 356 -7.14 -12.04 -5.52
CA PRO A 356 -6.36 -13.20 -5.15
C PRO A 356 -5.14 -12.84 -4.32
N ILE A 357 -4.81 -13.66 -3.29
CA ILE A 357 -3.63 -13.48 -2.45
C ILE A 357 -2.93 -14.84 -2.28
N ALA A 358 -1.67 -14.93 -2.71
CA ALA A 358 -0.86 -16.12 -2.65
C ALA A 358 0.26 -16.02 -1.61
N ARG A 359 0.61 -17.14 -0.98
CA ARG A 359 1.74 -17.25 -0.03
C ARG A 359 2.19 -18.69 0.17
N ARG A 360 3.31 -18.84 0.88
CA ARG A 360 3.74 -20.13 1.43
C ARG A 360 3.15 -20.32 2.82
N ARG A 361 2.74 -21.56 3.12
CA ARG A 361 2.40 -22.00 4.47
C ARG A 361 3.13 -23.32 4.76
N GLY A 362 4.31 -23.21 5.33
CA GLY A 362 5.21 -24.35 5.48
C GLY A 362 5.60 -24.93 4.11
N GLU A 363 5.31 -26.22 3.88
CA GLU A 363 5.60 -26.90 2.61
C GLU A 363 4.51 -26.71 1.54
N GLU A 364 3.36 -26.13 1.91
CA GLU A 364 2.26 -25.91 0.98
C GLU A 364 2.26 -24.49 0.42
N TYR A 365 1.63 -24.34 -0.73
CA TYR A 365 1.16 -23.07 -1.25
C TYR A 365 -0.27 -22.83 -0.76
N GLU A 366 -0.61 -21.58 -0.49
CA GLU A 366 -1.94 -21.14 -0.10
C GLU A 366 -2.38 -19.99 -1.02
N LEU A 367 -3.63 -20.05 -1.47
CA LEU A 367 -4.26 -19.00 -2.25
C LEU A 367 -5.62 -18.66 -1.62
N ASP A 368 -5.78 -17.39 -1.24
CA ASP A 368 -7.06 -16.82 -0.85
C ASP A 368 -7.72 -16.15 -2.07
N LEU A 369 -8.95 -16.51 -2.35
CA LEU A 369 -9.78 -15.99 -3.42
C LEU A 369 -10.91 -15.16 -2.79
N THR A 370 -10.73 -13.85 -2.67
CA THR A 370 -11.78 -12.96 -2.15
C THR A 370 -12.74 -12.59 -3.27
N LEU A 371 -13.98 -13.03 -3.16
CA LEU A 371 -15.04 -12.76 -4.14
C LEU A 371 -15.42 -11.29 -4.07
N ARG A 372 -15.49 -10.62 -5.23
CA ARG A 372 -15.82 -9.20 -5.35
C ARG A 372 -16.94 -9.03 -6.40
N ASN A 373 -17.75 -7.97 -6.18
CA ASN A 373 -18.77 -7.56 -7.14
C ASN A 373 -18.90 -6.03 -7.08
N ASN A 374 -18.93 -5.36 -8.25
CA ASN A 374 -18.92 -3.90 -8.36
C ASN A 374 -20.27 -3.29 -8.77
N ILE A 375 -21.37 -4.05 -8.63
CA ILE A 375 -22.70 -3.55 -8.99
C ILE A 375 -23.04 -2.26 -8.24
N ILE A 376 -23.68 -1.34 -8.93
CA ILE A 376 -24.20 -0.08 -8.38
C ILE A 376 -25.74 -0.03 -8.48
N THR A 377 -26.37 0.75 -7.63
CA THR A 377 -27.79 1.16 -7.73
C THR A 377 -27.91 2.66 -7.59
N GLU A 378 -29.10 3.20 -7.81
CA GLU A 378 -29.38 4.63 -7.59
C GLU A 378 -29.12 5.02 -6.13
N GLU A 379 -29.50 4.17 -5.17
CA GLU A 379 -29.26 4.38 -3.73
C GLU A 379 -27.79 4.13 -3.32
N ARG A 380 -27.07 3.32 -4.09
CA ARG A 380 -25.68 2.94 -3.80
C ARG A 380 -24.75 3.20 -5.00
N PRO A 381 -24.55 4.48 -5.39
CA PRO A 381 -23.79 4.87 -6.60
C PRO A 381 -22.30 4.60 -6.49
N LEU A 382 -21.76 4.41 -5.27
CA LEU A 382 -20.37 4.02 -5.03
C LEU A 382 -20.16 2.49 -4.99
N GLY A 383 -21.25 1.72 -5.11
CA GLY A 383 -21.24 0.25 -5.05
C GLY A 383 -22.16 -0.29 -3.96
N VAL A 384 -22.84 -1.39 -4.25
CA VAL A 384 -23.66 -2.13 -3.26
C VAL A 384 -22.73 -2.76 -2.21
N TYR A 385 -21.59 -3.28 -2.63
CA TYR A 385 -20.56 -3.89 -1.80
C TYR A 385 -19.42 -2.89 -1.51
N HIS A 386 -19.82 -1.69 -1.08
CA HIS A 386 -18.96 -0.58 -0.70
C HIS A 386 -19.39 -0.07 0.69
N PRO A 387 -18.50 0.53 1.49
CA PRO A 387 -18.87 1.08 2.80
C PRO A 387 -20.12 1.97 2.72
N ARG A 388 -21.06 1.78 3.65
CA ARG A 388 -22.27 2.59 3.74
C ARG A 388 -21.93 4.04 4.09
N PRO A 389 -22.77 5.01 3.66
CA PRO A 389 -22.54 6.44 3.88
C PRO A 389 -22.27 6.82 5.35
N GLU A 390 -22.90 6.11 6.29
CA GLU A 390 -22.72 6.32 7.73
C GLU A 390 -21.29 6.08 8.23
N TYR A 391 -20.48 5.33 7.46
CA TYR A 391 -19.06 5.04 7.80
C TYR A 391 -18.07 5.94 7.04
N HIS A 392 -18.55 6.78 6.10
CA HIS A 392 -17.68 7.61 5.27
C HIS A 392 -16.89 8.65 6.06
N HIS A 393 -17.33 8.98 7.27
CA HIS A 393 -16.56 9.84 8.17
C HIS A 393 -15.24 9.19 8.64
N ILE A 394 -15.13 7.86 8.56
CA ILE A 394 -13.91 7.10 8.86
C ILE A 394 -13.26 6.58 7.57
N LYS A 395 -14.01 5.85 6.72
CA LYS A 395 -13.50 5.25 5.49
C LYS A 395 -14.52 5.37 4.35
N LYS A 396 -14.20 6.19 3.36
CA LYS A 396 -15.04 6.41 2.16
C LYS A 396 -14.46 5.76 0.90
N GLU A 397 -13.13 5.56 0.88
CA GLU A 397 -12.43 5.05 -0.28
C GLU A 397 -12.78 3.58 -0.55
N ASN A 398 -12.52 3.13 -1.77
CA ASN A 398 -12.68 1.74 -2.17
C ASN A 398 -11.84 0.79 -1.28
N ILE A 399 -12.37 -0.40 -1.03
CA ILE A 399 -11.69 -1.45 -0.26
C ILE A 399 -10.81 -2.25 -1.23
N GLY A 400 -9.52 -1.96 -1.20
CA GLY A 400 -8.49 -2.64 -2.02
C GLY A 400 -7.87 -3.83 -1.32
N LEU A 401 -6.82 -4.38 -1.94
CA LEU A 401 -6.11 -5.58 -1.48
C LEU A 401 -5.69 -5.51 0.00
N ILE A 402 -5.13 -4.38 0.43
CA ILE A 402 -4.58 -4.20 1.78
C ILE A 402 -5.69 -4.26 2.83
N GLU A 403 -6.78 -3.52 2.59
CA GLU A 403 -7.94 -3.50 3.49
C GLU A 403 -8.64 -4.86 3.52
N VAL A 404 -8.76 -5.54 2.38
CA VAL A 404 -9.30 -6.91 2.28
C VAL A 404 -8.59 -7.86 3.24
N MET A 405 -7.27 -7.72 3.39
CA MET A 405 -6.46 -8.56 4.27
C MET A 405 -6.53 -8.17 5.76
N GLY A 406 -7.20 -7.06 6.10
CA GLY A 406 -7.43 -6.64 7.48
C GLY A 406 -6.49 -5.55 8.01
N LEU A 407 -5.90 -4.74 7.13
CA LEU A 407 -5.18 -3.53 7.51
C LEU A 407 -5.94 -2.30 7.02
N ALA A 408 -6.52 -1.54 7.95
CA ALA A 408 -7.16 -0.27 7.64
C ALA A 408 -6.12 0.79 7.29
N VAL A 409 -6.15 1.30 6.06
CA VAL A 409 -5.43 2.51 5.67
C VAL A 409 -6.40 3.68 5.73
N LEU A 410 -6.25 4.52 6.75
CA LEU A 410 -7.19 5.60 7.06
C LEU A 410 -6.64 6.97 6.64
N PRO A 411 -7.53 7.96 6.35
CA PRO A 411 -7.14 9.31 5.95
C PRO A 411 -6.31 10.04 7.01
N ALA A 412 -5.32 10.84 6.58
CA ALA A 412 -4.41 11.59 7.45
C ALA A 412 -5.14 12.58 8.38
N ARG A 413 -6.29 13.15 7.95
CA ARG A 413 -7.10 14.06 8.80
C ARG A 413 -7.46 13.45 10.16
N LEU A 414 -7.73 12.14 10.23
CA LEU A 414 -8.10 11.44 11.45
C LEU A 414 -7.03 11.54 12.56
N ALA A 415 -5.76 11.70 12.20
CA ALA A 415 -4.69 11.89 13.20
C ALA A 415 -4.93 13.12 14.09
N ASN A 416 -5.43 14.20 13.48
CA ASN A 416 -5.77 15.44 14.22
C ASN A 416 -7.17 15.35 14.88
N GLU A 417 -8.09 14.60 14.27
CA GLU A 417 -9.47 14.47 14.73
C GLU A 417 -9.59 13.58 15.97
N ILE A 418 -8.77 12.52 16.11
CA ILE A 418 -8.85 11.55 17.23
C ILE A 418 -8.82 12.24 18.59
N LYS A 419 -7.89 13.17 18.80
CA LYS A 419 -7.80 13.92 20.07
C LYS A 419 -9.05 14.77 20.32
N ALA A 420 -9.48 15.54 19.30
CA ALA A 420 -10.67 16.39 19.41
C ALA A 420 -11.96 15.58 19.64
N LEU A 421 -12.07 14.40 19.02
CA LEU A 421 -13.16 13.45 19.27
C LEU A 421 -13.10 12.88 20.68
N GLY A 422 -11.90 12.61 21.22
CA GLY A 422 -11.70 12.21 22.61
C GLY A 422 -12.18 13.29 23.59
N ASP A 423 -11.78 14.53 23.38
CA ASP A 423 -12.22 15.67 24.19
C ASP A 423 -13.76 15.86 24.09
N ALA A 424 -14.34 15.72 22.89
CA ALA A 424 -15.78 15.77 22.70
C ALA A 424 -16.50 14.61 23.40
N LEU A 425 -15.92 13.41 23.45
CA LEU A 425 -16.48 12.26 24.14
C LEU A 425 -16.56 12.48 25.66
N VAL A 426 -15.54 13.09 26.27
CA VAL A 426 -15.53 13.45 27.69
C VAL A 426 -16.59 14.51 28.01
N ASN A 427 -16.64 15.58 27.21
CA ASN A 427 -17.47 16.76 27.45
C ASN A 427 -18.89 16.64 26.90
N LYS A 428 -19.22 15.57 26.17
CA LYS A 428 -20.49 15.38 25.45
C LYS A 428 -20.83 16.55 24.53
N THR A 429 -19.82 17.06 23.82
CA THR A 429 -19.94 18.23 22.94
C THR A 429 -20.78 17.91 21.70
N ASP A 430 -21.77 18.74 21.37
CA ASP A 430 -22.48 18.65 20.09
C ASP A 430 -21.55 19.08 18.95
N LEU A 431 -21.30 18.17 18.01
CA LEU A 431 -20.43 18.38 16.87
C LEU A 431 -21.17 18.81 15.61
N SER A 432 -22.49 18.93 15.62
CA SER A 432 -23.32 19.20 14.43
C SER A 432 -22.96 20.52 13.74
N GLY A 433 -22.51 21.52 14.51
CA GLY A 433 -22.08 22.84 14.03
C GLY A 433 -20.57 22.99 13.81
N ASP A 434 -19.76 21.96 14.05
CA ASP A 434 -18.30 22.03 13.87
C ASP A 434 -17.92 21.83 12.39
N GLU A 435 -17.15 22.75 11.82
CA GLU A 435 -16.78 22.72 10.40
C GLU A 435 -15.99 21.47 10.01
N LYS A 436 -15.16 20.92 10.94
CA LYS A 436 -14.28 19.77 10.69
C LYS A 436 -14.85 18.46 11.19
N LEU A 437 -15.57 18.50 12.31
CA LEU A 437 -16.00 17.30 13.03
C LEU A 437 -17.48 16.94 12.81
N SER A 438 -18.28 17.80 12.14
CA SER A 438 -19.71 17.55 11.90
C SER A 438 -20.01 16.22 11.21
N GLY A 439 -19.09 15.73 10.36
CA GLY A 439 -19.22 14.40 9.76
C GLY A 439 -19.25 13.25 10.76
N HIS A 440 -18.71 13.43 11.99
CA HIS A 440 -18.72 12.46 13.07
C HIS A 440 -19.92 12.61 14.03
N ALA A 441 -20.72 13.66 13.90
CA ALA A 441 -21.73 14.03 14.91
C ALA A 441 -22.71 12.89 15.24
N GLN A 442 -23.28 12.25 14.21
CA GLN A 442 -24.22 11.13 14.42
C GLN A 442 -23.57 9.94 15.13
N TRP A 443 -22.36 9.56 14.73
CA TRP A 443 -21.60 8.49 15.35
C TRP A 443 -21.23 8.82 16.78
N MET A 444 -20.77 10.05 17.05
CA MET A 444 -20.44 10.53 18.40
C MET A 444 -21.67 10.55 19.34
N ASN A 445 -22.85 10.89 18.85
CA ASN A 445 -24.10 10.78 19.65
C ASN A 445 -24.37 9.33 20.10
N GLY A 446 -24.10 8.35 19.25
CA GLY A 446 -24.13 6.92 19.63
C GLY A 446 -23.10 6.57 20.70
N LEU A 447 -21.88 7.12 20.59
CA LEU A 447 -20.83 6.91 21.58
C LEU A 447 -21.14 7.59 22.92
N TYR A 448 -21.78 8.75 22.93
CA TYR A 448 -22.22 9.41 24.17
C TYR A 448 -23.20 8.56 24.98
N ALA A 449 -24.08 7.84 24.29
CA ALA A 449 -24.99 6.89 24.94
C ALA A 449 -24.28 5.63 25.41
N LYS A 450 -23.35 5.10 24.60
CA LYS A 450 -22.56 3.89 24.90
C LYS A 450 -21.59 4.11 26.07
N TYR A 451 -21.04 5.32 26.20
CA TYR A 451 -20.07 5.72 27.20
C TYR A 451 -20.57 6.93 28.00
N PRO A 452 -21.49 6.74 28.97
CA PRO A 452 -22.09 7.86 29.72
C PRO A 452 -21.08 8.64 30.59
N ALA A 453 -20.03 7.95 31.06
CA ALA A 453 -18.91 8.56 31.78
C ALA A 453 -17.59 8.05 31.19
N VAL A 454 -16.69 8.95 30.86
CA VAL A 454 -15.37 8.65 30.29
C VAL A 454 -14.31 9.42 31.04
N ASN A 455 -13.22 8.73 31.44
CA ASN A 455 -12.01 9.38 31.92
C ASN A 455 -11.26 10.02 30.75
N ALA A 456 -10.75 11.22 30.93
CA ALA A 456 -9.97 11.93 29.90
C ALA A 456 -8.77 11.12 29.40
N ASP A 457 -8.10 10.39 30.31
CA ASP A 457 -6.93 9.56 29.96
C ASP A 457 -7.27 8.36 29.04
N ASP A 458 -8.54 7.89 29.07
CA ASP A 458 -9.00 6.75 28.30
C ASP A 458 -9.68 7.16 26.97
N ALA A 459 -10.04 8.42 26.81
CA ALA A 459 -10.91 8.89 25.76
C ALA A 459 -10.36 8.61 24.34
N GLU A 460 -9.08 8.91 24.10
CA GLU A 460 -8.44 8.63 22.79
C GLU A 460 -8.40 7.14 22.48
N ASN A 461 -8.15 6.28 23.48
CA ASN A 461 -8.13 4.83 23.30
C ASN A 461 -9.52 4.28 22.98
N ILE A 462 -10.57 4.86 23.57
CA ILE A 462 -11.95 4.53 23.24
C ILE A 462 -12.23 4.91 21.79
N ILE A 463 -11.90 6.14 21.36
CA ILE A 463 -12.07 6.57 19.96
C ILE A 463 -11.32 5.64 19.01
N LYS A 464 -10.06 5.29 19.28
CA LYS A 464 -9.27 4.36 18.44
C LYS A 464 -9.95 2.98 18.33
N ARG A 465 -10.47 2.45 19.44
CA ARG A 465 -11.21 1.18 19.43
C ARG A 465 -12.49 1.27 18.61
N GLU A 466 -13.26 2.34 18.76
CA GLU A 466 -14.50 2.55 18.03
C GLU A 466 -14.27 2.80 16.53
N ILE A 467 -13.15 3.44 16.13
CA ILE A 467 -12.71 3.53 14.74
C ILE A 467 -12.47 2.12 14.16
N GLY A 468 -11.83 1.23 14.92
CA GLY A 468 -11.65 -0.16 14.51
C GLY A 468 -12.97 -0.92 14.34
N ALA A 469 -13.94 -0.69 15.24
CA ALA A 469 -15.28 -1.26 15.12
C ALA A 469 -16.02 -0.75 13.86
N VAL A 470 -15.86 0.53 13.51
CA VAL A 470 -16.37 1.06 12.23
C VAL A 470 -15.69 0.36 11.05
N PHE A 471 -14.37 0.16 11.10
CA PHE A 471 -13.67 -0.52 10.00
C PHE A 471 -14.08 -1.99 9.85
N GLU A 472 -14.40 -2.69 10.93
CA GLU A 472 -15.01 -4.03 10.86
C GLU A 472 -16.33 -3.99 10.06
N GLN A 473 -17.20 -3.00 10.32
CA GLN A 473 -18.45 -2.82 9.56
C GLN A 473 -18.17 -2.49 8.09
N VAL A 474 -17.13 -1.71 7.80
CA VAL A 474 -16.67 -1.42 6.44
C VAL A 474 -16.29 -2.72 5.70
N LEU A 475 -15.59 -3.64 6.36
CA LEU A 475 -15.25 -4.94 5.75
C LEU A 475 -16.50 -5.81 5.56
N LEU A 476 -17.44 -5.83 6.50
CA LEU A 476 -18.73 -6.54 6.38
C LEU A 476 -19.57 -6.00 5.21
N ASP A 477 -19.58 -4.68 5.02
CA ASP A 477 -20.25 -4.05 3.88
C ASP A 477 -19.63 -4.46 2.54
N ALA A 478 -18.30 -4.57 2.49
CA ALA A 478 -17.55 -4.99 1.31
C ALA A 478 -17.69 -6.49 0.97
N GLY A 479 -18.13 -7.31 1.93
CA GLY A 479 -18.40 -8.74 1.73
C GLY A 479 -19.60 -8.96 0.82
N VAL A 480 -19.45 -9.80 -0.21
CA VAL A 480 -20.52 -10.14 -1.17
C VAL A 480 -21.59 -10.97 -0.48
N TYR A 481 -21.20 -12.03 0.21
CA TYR A 481 -22.10 -12.81 1.07
C TYR A 481 -22.04 -12.26 2.49
N LYS A 482 -23.21 -11.82 3.00
CA LYS A 482 -23.31 -11.27 4.35
C LYS A 482 -23.12 -12.34 5.41
N ARG A 483 -22.75 -11.95 6.63
CA ARG A 483 -22.48 -12.89 7.73
C ARG A 483 -23.74 -13.39 8.46
N SER A 484 -24.95 -13.05 7.95
CA SER A 484 -26.21 -13.64 8.40
C SER A 484 -26.36 -15.11 7.95
N ASP A 485 -27.34 -15.81 8.49
CA ASP A 485 -27.61 -17.21 8.11
C ASP A 485 -28.02 -17.31 6.63
N GLU A 486 -28.80 -16.35 6.11
CA GLU A 486 -29.18 -16.26 4.70
C GLU A 486 -27.96 -16.03 3.81
N GLY A 487 -27.04 -15.12 4.21
CA GLY A 487 -25.82 -14.85 3.47
C GLY A 487 -24.86 -16.05 3.46
N LYS A 488 -24.73 -16.77 4.57
CA LYS A 488 -23.97 -18.02 4.64
C LYS A 488 -24.59 -19.11 3.76
N ALA A 489 -25.93 -19.24 3.77
CA ALA A 489 -26.63 -20.18 2.89
C ALA A 489 -26.43 -19.84 1.40
N ALA A 490 -26.45 -18.54 1.05
CA ALA A 490 -26.15 -18.07 -0.30
C ALA A 490 -24.72 -18.39 -0.71
N PHE A 491 -23.75 -18.23 0.18
CA PHE A 491 -22.36 -18.59 -0.11
C PHE A 491 -22.22 -20.11 -0.37
N LEU A 492 -22.93 -20.94 0.39
CA LEU A 492 -22.94 -22.40 0.15
C LEU A 492 -23.59 -22.76 -1.20
N ARG A 493 -24.65 -22.03 -1.66
CA ARG A 493 -25.20 -22.22 -3.01
C ARG A 493 -24.16 -21.94 -4.09
N PHE A 494 -23.35 -20.91 -3.93
CA PHE A 494 -22.23 -20.67 -4.85
C PHE A 494 -21.21 -21.83 -4.80
N ILE A 495 -20.79 -22.26 -3.60
CA ILE A 495 -19.87 -23.40 -3.44
C ILE A 495 -20.43 -24.66 -4.12
N ASP A 496 -21.74 -24.93 -4.01
CA ASP A 496 -22.36 -26.05 -4.69
C ASP A 496 -22.34 -25.93 -6.23
N SER A 497 -22.35 -24.70 -6.76
CA SER A 497 -22.20 -24.45 -8.20
C SER A 497 -20.76 -24.67 -8.70
N VAL A 498 -19.77 -24.61 -7.80
CA VAL A 498 -18.36 -24.90 -8.11
C VAL A 498 -18.09 -26.39 -8.21
N LYS A 499 -18.89 -27.22 -7.51
CA LYS A 499 -18.84 -28.68 -7.58
C LYS A 499 -19.41 -29.16 -8.92
#